data_ee4ad93961439a1daf06f98c17a92605
#
_entry.id   ee4ad93961439a1daf06f98c17a92605
#
_cell.length_a   1.000
_cell.length_b   1.000
_cell.length_c   1.000
_cell.angle_alpha   90.00
_cell.angle_beta   90.00
_cell.angle_gamma   90.00
#
_symmetry.space_group_name_H-M   'P 1'
#
loop_
_entity.id
_entity.type
_entity.pdbx_description
1 polymer ?
#
loop_
_entity_poly.entity_id
_entity_poly.type
_entity_poly.pdbx_seq_one_letter_code
_entity_poly.pdbx_strand_id
1 'polypeptide(L)'
;MKLVEMWQLFVKPHEEFTAAYAKILTNYQPLKCRCMAVKYDDEIMLYHSIKECVCADDGTEYSVKNVTMMTEDDNYFIVYVEV
;
A
#
# COMPACT_ATOMS: atom_id res chain seq x y z
N MET A 1 10.48 -2.93 -10.99
CA MET A 1 10.35 -2.66 -9.55
C MET A 1 9.40 -3.67 -8.93
N LYS A 2 9.73 -4.20 -7.77
CA LYS A 2 8.92 -5.22 -7.10
C LYS A 2 7.82 -4.61 -6.24
N LEU A 3 6.82 -5.42 -5.88
CA LEU A 3 5.71 -4.99 -5.02
C LEU A 3 6.19 -4.53 -3.64
N VAL A 4 7.18 -5.21 -3.07
CA VAL A 4 7.78 -4.83 -1.78
C VAL A 4 8.40 -3.44 -1.85
N GLU A 5 9.06 -3.10 -2.95
CA GLU A 5 9.63 -1.77 -3.13
C GLU A 5 8.56 -0.69 -3.18
N MET A 6 7.43 -0.97 -3.85
CA MET A 6 6.29 -0.05 -3.89
C MET A 6 5.68 0.14 -2.51
N TRP A 7 5.54 -0.93 -1.75
CA TRP A 7 5.06 -0.85 -0.37
C TRP A 7 5.94 0.06 0.48
N GLN A 8 7.25 -0.12 0.40
CA GLN A 8 8.20 0.67 1.18
C GLN A 8 8.24 2.14 0.76
N LEU A 9 8.01 2.43 -0.52
CA LEU A 9 8.03 3.81 -1.02
C LEU A 9 6.75 4.59 -0.72
N PHE A 10 5.60 3.93 -0.71
CA PHE A 10 4.31 4.63 -0.63
C PHE A 10 3.48 4.30 0.61
N VAL A 11 3.42 3.04 1.01
CA VAL A 11 2.57 2.61 2.13
C VAL A 11 3.26 2.84 3.47
N LYS A 12 4.50 2.43 3.60
CA LYS A 12 5.26 2.56 4.84
C LYS A 12 5.44 4.01 5.28
N PRO A 13 5.81 4.96 4.42
CA PRO A 13 5.91 6.35 4.81
C PRO A 13 4.59 6.93 5.31
N HIS A 14 3.47 6.55 4.70
CA HIS A 14 2.16 6.96 5.15
C HIS A 14 1.86 6.44 6.55
N GLU A 15 2.19 5.20 6.84
CA GLU A 15 2.03 4.61 8.17
C GLU A 15 2.87 5.35 9.22
N GLU A 16 4.12 5.65 8.90
CA GLU A 16 5.01 6.39 9.80
C GLU A 16 4.50 7.81 10.06
N PHE A 17 4.03 8.48 9.03
CA PHE A 17 3.49 9.82 9.13
C PHE A 17 2.24 9.85 10.01
N THR A 18 1.30 8.92 9.80
CA THR A 18 0.07 8.85 10.61
C THR A 18 0.36 8.47 12.06
N ALA A 19 1.36 7.62 12.30
CA ALA A 19 1.79 7.30 13.65
C ALA A 19 2.34 8.52 14.38
N ALA A 20 3.10 9.36 13.69
CA ALA A 20 3.61 10.62 14.27
C ALA A 20 2.47 11.58 14.59
N TYR A 21 1.47 11.69 13.70
CA TYR A 21 0.29 12.53 13.94
C TYR A 21 -0.51 12.06 15.15
N ALA A 22 -0.66 10.77 15.33
CA ALA A 22 -1.41 10.20 16.45
C ALA A 22 -0.81 10.56 17.82
N LYS A 23 0.49 10.85 17.87
CA LYS A 23 1.16 11.28 19.09
C LYS A 23 0.92 12.75 19.43
N ILE A 24 0.60 13.56 18.42
CA ILE A 24 0.45 15.01 18.55
C ILE A 24 -1.02 15.40 18.73
N LEU A 25 -1.92 14.74 18.00
CA LEU A 25 -3.34 15.08 17.96
C LEU A 25 -4.13 14.13 18.85
N THR A 26 -4.78 14.68 19.87
CA THR A 26 -5.51 13.89 20.88
C THR A 26 -6.77 13.21 20.33
N ASN A 27 -7.37 13.75 19.26
CA ASN A 27 -8.58 13.19 18.62
C ASN A 27 -8.31 12.59 17.26
N TYR A 28 -7.06 12.30 16.94
CA TYR A 28 -6.71 11.63 15.71
C TYR A 28 -7.12 10.16 15.78
N GLN A 29 -7.88 9.70 14.79
CA GLN A 29 -8.26 8.30 14.66
C GLN A 29 -7.36 7.67 13.59
N PRO A 30 -6.62 6.60 13.93
CA PRO A 30 -5.80 5.92 12.95
C PRO A 30 -6.67 5.23 11.88
N LEU A 31 -6.14 5.15 10.69
CA LEU A 31 -6.80 4.44 9.60
C LEU A 31 -6.99 2.96 9.94
N LYS A 32 -8.10 2.39 9.54
CA LYS A 32 -8.40 0.98 9.75
C LYS A 32 -7.59 0.08 8.83
N CYS A 33 -7.26 0.56 7.65
CA CYS A 33 -6.61 -0.28 6.65
C CYS A 33 -5.69 0.51 5.73
N ARG A 34 -4.55 -0.06 5.47
CA ARG A 34 -3.65 0.36 4.38
C ARG A 34 -3.45 -0.84 3.48
N CYS A 35 -3.57 -0.62 2.18
CA CYS A 35 -3.36 -1.71 1.25
C CYS A 35 -2.78 -1.21 -0.08
N MET A 36 -2.31 -2.16 -0.86
CA MET A 36 -1.86 -1.93 -2.22
C MET A 36 -2.76 -2.74 -3.14
N ALA A 37 -3.39 -2.08 -4.11
CA ALA A 37 -4.22 -2.71 -5.12
C ALA A 37 -3.36 -2.92 -6.38
N VAL A 38 -3.14 -4.18 -6.73
CA VAL A 38 -2.28 -4.55 -7.86
C VAL A 38 -3.16 -4.98 -9.02
N LYS A 39 -3.08 -4.25 -10.12
CA LYS A 39 -3.77 -4.59 -11.36
C LYS A 39 -2.87 -5.43 -12.24
N TYR A 40 -3.35 -6.63 -12.56
CA TYR A 40 -2.73 -7.54 -13.51
C TYR A 40 -3.79 -7.97 -14.52
N ASP A 41 -3.60 -7.61 -15.78
CA ASP A 41 -4.61 -7.74 -16.83
C ASP A 41 -5.92 -7.08 -16.38
N ASP A 42 -7.03 -7.84 -16.31
CA ASP A 42 -8.33 -7.34 -15.87
C ASP A 42 -8.62 -7.63 -14.39
N GLU A 43 -7.67 -8.18 -13.66
CA GLU A 43 -7.83 -8.55 -12.27
C GLU A 43 -7.14 -7.56 -11.36
N ILE A 44 -7.74 -7.34 -10.17
CA ILE A 44 -7.17 -6.52 -9.12
C ILE A 44 -7.01 -7.38 -7.88
N MET A 45 -5.79 -7.45 -7.35
CA MET A 45 -5.50 -8.13 -6.10
C MET A 45 -5.15 -7.12 -5.02
N LEU A 46 -5.67 -7.31 -3.81
CA LEU A 46 -5.40 -6.44 -2.68
C LEU A 46 -4.38 -7.09 -1.75
N TYR A 47 -3.31 -6.37 -1.48
CA TYR A 47 -2.29 -6.78 -0.52
C TYR A 47 -2.37 -5.87 0.71
N HIS A 48 -2.51 -6.47 1.88
CA HIS A 48 -2.74 -5.75 3.15
C HIS A 48 -1.50 -5.71 4.05
N SER A 49 -0.41 -6.34 3.65
CA SER A 49 0.83 -6.34 4.42
C SER A 49 2.03 -6.50 3.50
N ILE A 50 3.19 -6.07 4.00
CA ILE A 50 4.44 -6.28 3.28
C ILE A 50 4.75 -7.77 3.10
N LYS A 51 4.32 -8.59 4.04
CA LYS A 51 4.51 -10.05 3.96
C LYS A 51 3.78 -10.65 2.76
N GLU A 52 2.57 -10.20 2.50
CA GLU A 52 1.83 -10.63 1.30
C GLU A 52 2.55 -10.22 0.02
N CYS A 53 3.11 -9.01 -0.01
CA CYS A 53 3.90 -8.55 -1.15
C CYS A 53 5.17 -9.39 -1.35
N VAL A 54 5.86 -9.74 -0.27
CA VAL A 54 7.04 -10.61 -0.33
C VAL A 54 6.66 -11.98 -0.93
N CYS A 55 5.58 -12.58 -0.46
CA CYS A 55 5.12 -13.86 -0.99
C CYS A 55 4.78 -13.77 -2.48
N ALA A 56 4.12 -12.69 -2.90
CA ALA A 56 3.78 -12.48 -4.30
C ALA A 56 5.03 -12.30 -5.17
N ASP A 57 6.00 -11.51 -4.69
CA ASP A 57 7.26 -11.28 -5.41
C ASP A 57 8.07 -12.57 -5.58
N ASP A 58 8.02 -13.45 -4.59
CA ASP A 58 8.74 -14.73 -4.63
C ASP A 58 8.05 -15.76 -5.54
N GLY A 59 6.71 -15.70 -5.62
CA GLY A 59 5.93 -16.65 -6.41
C GLY A 59 5.64 -16.21 -7.83
N THR A 60 5.88 -14.94 -8.17
CA THR A 60 5.60 -14.37 -9.48
C THR A 60 6.70 -13.40 -9.89
N GLU A 61 6.88 -13.21 -11.19
CA GLU A 61 7.83 -12.24 -11.72
C GLU A 61 7.13 -10.89 -12.02
N TYR A 62 6.30 -10.42 -11.09
CA TYR A 62 5.66 -9.13 -11.28
C TYR A 62 6.69 -8.00 -11.28
N SER A 63 6.59 -7.16 -12.30
CA SER A 63 7.35 -5.93 -12.37
C SER A 63 6.37 -4.76 -12.42
N VAL A 64 6.42 -3.90 -11.41
CA VAL A 64 5.53 -2.75 -11.35
C VAL A 64 5.91 -1.76 -12.44
N LYS A 65 4.97 -1.44 -13.31
CA LYS A 65 5.16 -0.47 -14.40
C LYS A 65 4.94 0.95 -13.91
N ASN A 66 3.88 1.17 -13.16
CA ASN A 66 3.60 2.51 -12.64
C ASN A 66 2.65 2.44 -11.44
N VAL A 67 2.57 3.56 -10.72
CA VAL A 67 1.56 3.83 -9.71
C VAL A 67 0.50 4.69 -10.39
N THR A 68 -0.71 4.17 -10.53
CA THR A 68 -1.77 4.83 -11.27
C THR A 68 -2.57 5.82 -10.43
N MET A 69 -2.74 5.53 -9.14
CA MET A 69 -3.54 6.35 -8.26
C MET A 69 -3.22 6.04 -6.80
N MET A 70 -3.41 7.04 -5.94
CA MET A 70 -3.44 6.86 -4.49
C MET A 70 -4.71 7.50 -3.97
N THR A 71 -5.43 6.78 -3.10
CA THR A 71 -6.64 7.31 -2.47
C THR A 71 -6.51 7.25 -0.96
N GLU A 72 -7.06 8.26 -0.30
CA GLU A 72 -7.11 8.33 1.16
C GLU A 72 -8.49 8.81 1.59
N ASP A 73 -9.09 8.10 2.54
CA ASP A 73 -10.30 8.54 3.23
C ASP A 73 -10.14 8.29 4.74
N ASP A 74 -11.22 8.45 5.51
CA ASP A 74 -11.16 8.29 6.97
C ASP A 74 -10.81 6.87 7.42
N ASN A 75 -10.97 5.87 6.57
CA ASN A 75 -10.80 4.47 6.90
C ASN A 75 -9.68 3.77 6.14
N TYR A 76 -9.37 4.23 4.92
CA TYR A 76 -8.50 3.50 4.02
C TYR A 76 -7.46 4.40 3.36
N PHE A 77 -6.27 3.84 3.19
CA PHE A 77 -5.26 4.36 2.29
C PHE A 77 -4.91 3.26 1.30
N ILE A 78 -5.12 3.52 0.01
CA ILE A 78 -4.91 2.53 -1.04
C ILE A 78 -3.97 3.09 -2.09
N VAL A 79 -2.91 2.34 -2.38
CA VAL A 79 -1.99 2.64 -3.47
C VAL A 79 -2.30 1.68 -4.63
N TYR A 80 -2.69 2.22 -5.77
CA TYR A 80 -3.00 1.44 -6.96
C TYR A 80 -1.77 1.34 -7.85
N VAL A 81 -1.34 0.13 -8.12
CA VAL A 81 -0.19 -0.14 -8.98
C VAL A 81 -0.60 -1.03 -10.15
N GLU A 82 0.11 -0.87 -11.26
CA GLU A 82 -0.08 -1.68 -12.46
C GLU A 82 1.19 -2.47 -12.75
N VAL A 83 1.03 -3.76 -12.98
CA VAL A 83 2.13 -4.67 -13.32
C VAL A 83 2.04 -5.19 -14.74
#